data_f89e73f79aa2938d1c0e1eeeeeb810af
#
_entry.id   f89e73f79aa2938d1c0e1eeeeeb810af
#
_cell.length_a   1.000
_cell.length_b   1.000
_cell.length_c   1.000
_cell.angle_alpha   90.00
_cell.angle_beta   90.00
_cell.angle_gamma   90.00
#
_symmetry.space_group_name_H-M   'P 1'
#
loop_
_entity.id
_entity.type
_entity.pdbx_description
1 polymer ?
#
loop_
_entity_poly.entity_id
_entity_poly.type
_entity_poly.pdbx_seq_one_letter_code
_entity_poly.pdbx_strand_id
1 'polypeptide(L)'
;MVRFANENGIKKAARFYNCTKNTIKKWRKRYAAYGLKGLVDKSRKPKNSPKQINQADIDKITQVTKEAKEKKKNITVKNVRKKSGVKEHSDTTINRYINKAVGKKKNRKHDPSNGGDISWKKKLLPFQLIQIDIKYLTDIDNLKPYFACEKNNYKGIKCKFQITARDVCTGMAIVSYCDEKSICYTKMFLEDVLYPFLKQFKGLNLKEITIQTDNGYEFTNKRIRTKGNEAVMSKFTMFVEDKFRKHKTNIPGHCTADSEVESFHWSIERDCLAWDDIVDNETLIKYTTKYMKEYIQAEIRTRGYSPLEKIKETYEIDNIIYPMPQILNV
;
A
#
# COMPACT_ATOMS: atom_id res chain seq x y z
N MET A 1 3.83 -9.13 56.94
CA MET A 1 5.32 -9.07 56.92
C MET A 1 5.87 -7.97 57.84
N VAL A 2 5.59 -6.66 57.62
CA VAL A 2 6.19 -5.55 58.40
C VAL A 2 5.78 -5.61 59.88
N ARG A 3 4.45 -5.78 60.20
CA ARG A 3 3.96 -5.92 61.55
C ARG A 3 4.60 -7.08 62.29
N PHE A 4 4.63 -8.26 61.68
CA PHE A 4 5.31 -9.46 62.23
C PHE A 4 6.79 -9.25 62.48
N ALA A 5 7.48 -8.52 61.59
CA ALA A 5 8.90 -8.20 61.75
C ALA A 5 9.18 -7.19 62.87
N ASN A 6 8.20 -6.33 63.19
CA ASN A 6 8.29 -5.40 64.33
C ASN A 6 8.12 -6.13 65.67
N GLU A 7 7.24 -7.11 65.74
CA GLU A 7 6.95 -7.90 66.95
C GLU A 7 7.98 -9.02 67.18
N ASN A 8 8.42 -9.71 66.15
CA ASN A 8 9.22 -10.94 66.24
C ASN A 8 10.68 -10.79 65.77
N GLY A 9 11.04 -9.61 65.27
CA GLY A 9 12.39 -9.35 64.78
C GLY A 9 12.63 -9.77 63.33
N ILE A 10 13.61 -9.11 62.69
CA ILE A 10 13.91 -9.26 61.26
C ILE A 10 14.34 -10.69 60.86
N LYS A 11 15.13 -11.38 61.73
CA LYS A 11 15.62 -12.73 61.43
C LYS A 11 14.47 -13.74 61.37
N LYS A 12 13.54 -13.72 62.35
CA LYS A 12 12.37 -14.60 62.40
C LYS A 12 11.43 -14.31 61.24
N ALA A 13 11.17 -13.03 60.95
CA ALA A 13 10.33 -12.63 59.79
C ALA A 13 10.90 -13.09 58.46
N ALA A 14 12.23 -12.97 58.26
CA ALA A 14 12.86 -13.40 57.03
C ALA A 14 12.74 -14.92 56.79
N ARG A 15 12.84 -15.73 57.86
CA ARG A 15 12.63 -17.19 57.82
C ARG A 15 11.17 -17.54 57.56
N PHE A 16 10.27 -16.89 58.31
CA PHE A 16 8.81 -17.16 58.20
C PHE A 16 8.25 -16.86 56.80
N TYR A 17 8.67 -15.72 56.22
CA TYR A 17 8.18 -15.29 54.90
C TYR A 17 9.11 -15.74 53.75
N ASN A 18 10.07 -16.62 54.01
CA ASN A 18 11.01 -17.11 53.00
C ASN A 18 11.63 -16.02 52.13
N CYS A 19 12.12 -14.95 52.74
CA CYS A 19 12.72 -13.82 52.06
C CYS A 19 14.01 -13.33 52.75
N THR A 20 14.78 -12.47 52.07
CA THR A 20 16.03 -11.97 52.64
C THR A 20 15.78 -10.93 53.73
N LYS A 21 16.73 -10.84 54.67
CA LYS A 21 16.72 -9.82 55.75
C LYS A 21 16.64 -8.39 55.15
N ASN A 22 17.27 -8.18 53.98
CA ASN A 22 17.26 -6.88 53.29
C ASN A 22 15.87 -6.55 52.74
N THR A 23 15.10 -7.53 52.28
CA THR A 23 13.69 -7.34 51.88
C THR A 23 12.86 -6.86 53.05
N ILE A 24 12.97 -7.49 54.23
CA ILE A 24 12.26 -7.07 55.44
C ILE A 24 12.64 -5.64 55.85
N LYS A 25 13.98 -5.35 55.90
CA LYS A 25 14.48 -4.00 56.23
C LYS A 25 13.92 -2.93 55.25
N LYS A 26 13.91 -3.23 53.95
CA LYS A 26 13.36 -2.35 52.91
C LYS A 26 11.90 -2.03 53.14
N TRP A 27 11.07 -3.02 53.40
CA TRP A 27 9.64 -2.83 53.62
C TRP A 27 9.35 -2.13 54.96
N ARG A 28 10.09 -2.41 56.03
CA ARG A 28 9.98 -1.67 57.28
C ARG A 28 10.29 -0.18 57.11
N LYS A 29 11.40 0.14 56.40
CA LYS A 29 11.79 1.53 56.12
C LYS A 29 10.74 2.26 55.32
N ARG A 30 10.16 1.60 54.31
CA ARG A 30 9.08 2.17 53.48
C ARG A 30 7.79 2.38 54.28
N TYR A 31 7.45 1.43 55.14
CA TYR A 31 6.28 1.56 56.00
C TYR A 31 6.44 2.66 57.04
N ALA A 32 7.59 2.81 57.66
CA ALA A 32 7.89 3.85 58.60
C ALA A 32 7.80 5.26 57.96
N ALA A 33 8.25 5.40 56.69
CA ALA A 33 8.25 6.70 56.02
C ALA A 33 6.88 7.07 55.38
N TYR A 34 6.09 6.10 54.90
CA TYR A 34 4.92 6.36 54.08
C TYR A 34 3.67 5.57 54.49
N GLY A 35 3.69 4.86 55.62
CA GLY A 35 2.58 4.03 56.08
C GLY A 35 2.25 2.94 55.08
N LEU A 36 0.94 2.60 54.97
CA LEU A 36 0.44 1.60 54.01
C LEU A 36 0.76 1.91 52.55
N LYS A 37 0.78 3.21 52.21
CA LYS A 37 1.15 3.64 50.83
C LYS A 37 2.57 3.29 50.45
N GLY A 38 3.47 3.15 51.41
CA GLY A 38 4.87 2.70 51.21
C GLY A 38 5.01 1.22 50.85
N LEU A 39 3.98 0.43 51.10
CA LEU A 39 3.97 -1.02 50.78
C LEU A 39 3.49 -1.32 49.35
N VAL A 40 3.03 -0.33 48.61
CA VAL A 40 2.71 -0.48 47.21
C VAL A 40 3.99 -0.54 46.37
N ASP A 41 4.07 -1.50 45.42
CA ASP A 41 5.21 -1.58 44.52
C ASP A 41 5.33 -0.35 43.63
N LYS A 42 6.51 0.25 43.62
CA LYS A 42 6.81 1.38 42.74
C LYS A 42 7.01 0.86 41.31
N SER A 43 6.58 1.66 40.32
CA SER A 43 6.83 1.36 38.92
C SER A 43 8.33 1.12 38.69
N ARG A 44 8.65 0.04 37.95
CA ARG A 44 10.01 -0.29 37.53
C ARG A 44 10.46 0.45 36.29
N LYS A 45 9.58 1.30 35.70
CA LYS A 45 9.93 2.09 34.52
C LYS A 45 11.02 3.11 34.85
N PRO A 46 12.00 3.29 33.95
CA PRO A 46 12.99 4.37 34.11
C PRO A 46 12.29 5.72 34.27
N LYS A 47 12.79 6.57 35.16
CA LYS A 47 12.27 7.92 35.35
C LYS A 47 12.50 8.80 34.13
N ASN A 48 13.63 8.62 33.46
CA ASN A 48 14.01 9.32 32.24
C ASN A 48 14.08 8.33 31.08
N SER A 49 13.33 8.59 30.02
CA SER A 49 13.38 7.85 28.76
C SER A 49 13.71 8.85 27.64
N PRO A 50 14.99 9.07 27.32
CA PRO A 50 15.41 10.10 26.36
C PRO A 50 14.85 9.89 24.94
N LYS A 51 14.44 8.66 24.62
CA LYS A 51 13.77 8.31 23.35
C LYS A 51 12.23 8.30 23.43
N GLN A 52 11.65 8.90 24.46
CA GLN A 52 10.20 8.98 24.57
C GLN A 52 9.67 10.02 23.57
N ILE A 53 8.64 9.64 22.82
CA ILE A 53 7.93 10.57 21.93
C ILE A 53 7.35 11.73 22.76
N ASN A 54 7.49 12.95 22.25
CA ASN A 54 6.96 14.13 22.88
C ASN A 54 5.43 14.20 22.78
N GLN A 55 4.78 14.98 23.65
CA GLN A 55 3.31 15.07 23.69
C GLN A 55 2.76 15.71 22.40
N ALA A 56 3.44 16.71 21.84
CA ALA A 56 3.01 17.38 20.61
C ALA A 56 2.90 16.41 19.42
N ASP A 57 3.86 15.48 19.28
CA ASP A 57 3.81 14.47 18.20
C ASP A 57 2.73 13.42 18.47
N ILE A 58 2.50 13.06 19.74
CA ILE A 58 1.38 12.19 20.11
C ILE A 58 0.04 12.83 19.70
N ASP A 59 -0.12 14.12 19.98
CA ASP A 59 -1.35 14.86 19.68
C ASP A 59 -1.58 14.95 18.17
N LYS A 60 -0.53 15.25 17.38
CA LYS A 60 -0.60 15.25 15.90
C LYS A 60 -1.01 13.89 15.36
N ILE A 61 -0.37 12.80 15.82
CA ILE A 61 -0.71 11.43 15.39
C ILE A 61 -2.15 11.11 15.74
N THR A 62 -2.57 11.45 16.95
CA THR A 62 -3.92 11.14 17.45
C THR A 62 -4.98 11.92 16.68
N GLN A 63 -4.76 13.21 16.42
CA GLN A 63 -5.66 14.06 15.65
C GLN A 63 -5.84 13.52 14.23
N VAL A 64 -4.74 13.34 13.49
CA VAL A 64 -4.77 12.79 12.11
C VAL A 64 -5.47 11.45 12.07
N THR A 65 -5.24 10.59 13.07
CA THR A 65 -5.86 9.27 13.14
C THR A 65 -7.36 9.33 13.36
N LYS A 66 -7.84 10.24 14.23
CA LYS A 66 -9.27 10.45 14.48
C LYS A 66 -9.98 11.02 13.25
N GLU A 67 -9.42 12.06 12.64
CA GLU A 67 -9.95 12.65 11.40
C GLU A 67 -10.06 11.62 10.27
N ALA A 68 -9.04 10.78 10.11
CA ALA A 68 -9.04 9.71 9.11
C ALA A 68 -10.11 8.65 9.40
N LYS A 69 -10.37 8.35 10.69
CA LYS A 69 -11.45 7.42 11.09
C LYS A 69 -12.83 7.98 10.77
N GLU A 70 -13.08 9.26 11.08
CA GLU A 70 -14.34 9.94 10.79
C GLU A 70 -14.63 9.96 9.29
N LYS A 71 -13.61 10.23 8.48
CA LYS A 71 -13.69 10.22 7.00
C LYS A 71 -13.61 8.82 6.40
N LYS A 72 -13.67 7.75 7.19
CA LYS A 72 -13.57 6.34 6.74
C LYS A 72 -12.35 6.02 5.88
N LYS A 73 -11.25 6.79 6.01
CA LYS A 73 -10.00 6.59 5.28
C LYS A 73 -9.21 5.38 5.79
N ASN A 74 -8.39 4.77 4.94
CA ASN A 74 -7.51 3.67 5.33
C ASN A 74 -6.35 4.15 6.20
N ILE A 75 -6.40 3.85 7.51
CA ILE A 75 -5.40 4.27 8.47
C ILE A 75 -4.21 3.32 8.42
N THR A 76 -3.07 3.81 7.91
CA THR A 76 -1.78 3.11 7.91
C THR A 76 -0.72 4.00 8.56
N VAL A 77 0.36 3.39 9.05
CA VAL A 77 1.49 4.16 9.62
C VAL A 77 2.07 5.13 8.60
N LYS A 78 2.22 4.69 7.33
CA LYS A 78 2.73 5.50 6.22
C LYS A 78 1.88 6.76 6.03
N ASN A 79 0.56 6.59 5.95
CA ASN A 79 -0.37 7.69 5.71
C ASN A 79 -0.45 8.66 6.88
N VAL A 80 -0.49 8.15 8.12
CA VAL A 80 -0.48 8.99 9.32
C VAL A 80 0.83 9.76 9.44
N ARG A 81 1.98 9.11 9.17
CA ARG A 81 3.29 9.76 9.14
C ARG A 81 3.35 10.89 8.12
N LYS A 82 2.89 10.62 6.88
CA LYS A 82 2.85 11.61 5.79
C LYS A 82 2.03 12.85 6.19
N LYS A 83 0.86 12.66 6.80
CA LYS A 83 -0.06 13.77 7.13
C LYS A 83 0.29 14.48 8.44
N SER A 84 0.79 13.77 9.47
CA SER A 84 1.21 14.36 10.74
C SER A 84 2.56 15.07 10.67
N GLY A 85 3.40 14.75 9.67
CA GLY A 85 4.77 15.27 9.54
C GLY A 85 5.77 14.68 10.54
N VAL A 86 5.37 13.70 11.36
CA VAL A 86 6.21 13.07 12.40
C VAL A 86 7.13 12.04 11.75
N LYS A 87 8.43 12.39 11.58
CA LYS A 87 9.42 11.56 10.86
C LYS A 87 10.35 10.76 11.77
N GLU A 88 10.64 11.25 12.97
CA GLU A 88 11.76 10.76 13.81
C GLU A 88 11.47 9.46 14.58
N HIS A 89 10.23 9.00 14.62
CA HIS A 89 9.86 7.83 15.41
C HIS A 89 9.68 6.58 14.55
N SER A 90 9.97 5.40 15.14
CA SER A 90 9.78 4.12 14.45
C SER A 90 8.30 3.85 14.13
N ASP A 91 8.05 3.07 13.09
CA ASP A 91 6.70 2.65 12.69
C ASP A 91 5.96 1.94 13.83
N THR A 92 6.66 1.14 14.62
CA THR A 92 6.09 0.47 15.80
C THR A 92 5.60 1.47 16.84
N THR A 93 6.33 2.58 17.04
CA THR A 93 5.93 3.64 17.98
C THR A 93 4.68 4.36 17.47
N ILE A 94 4.67 4.79 16.20
CA ILE A 94 3.51 5.47 15.61
C ILE A 94 2.29 4.53 15.63
N ASN A 95 2.45 3.26 15.23
CA ASN A 95 1.35 2.29 15.22
C ASN A 95 0.75 2.06 16.62
N ARG A 96 1.57 2.12 17.68
CA ARG A 96 1.08 2.05 19.06
C ARG A 96 0.10 3.18 19.39
N TYR A 97 0.38 4.41 18.95
CA TYR A 97 -0.52 5.56 19.17
C TYR A 97 -1.74 5.55 18.27
N ILE A 98 -1.61 5.10 17.02
CA ILE A 98 -2.73 4.81 16.14
C ILE A 98 -3.70 3.83 16.82
N ASN A 99 -3.18 2.70 17.30
CA ASN A 99 -3.98 1.68 17.99
C ASN A 99 -4.62 2.17 19.29
N LYS A 100 -3.99 3.13 19.99
CA LYS A 100 -4.61 3.78 21.15
C LYS A 100 -5.78 4.68 20.76
N ALA A 101 -5.65 5.40 19.62
CA ALA A 101 -6.67 6.36 19.17
C ALA A 101 -7.91 5.67 18.56
N VAL A 102 -7.76 4.57 17.84
CA VAL A 102 -8.86 3.93 17.08
C VAL A 102 -9.14 2.48 17.45
N GLY A 103 -8.35 1.90 18.36
CA GLY A 103 -8.44 0.50 18.74
C GLY A 103 -7.55 -0.41 17.88
N LYS A 104 -7.18 -1.56 18.42
CA LYS A 104 -6.40 -2.58 17.67
C LYS A 104 -7.27 -3.22 16.60
N LYS A 105 -6.81 -3.24 15.36
CA LYS A 105 -7.38 -4.11 14.33
C LYS A 105 -7.12 -5.56 14.72
N LYS A 106 -8.15 -6.41 14.67
CA LYS A 106 -7.96 -7.87 14.80
C LYS A 106 -7.12 -8.32 13.61
N ASN A 107 -5.95 -8.88 13.86
CA ASN A 107 -5.16 -9.50 12.79
C ASN A 107 -5.97 -10.68 12.25
N ARG A 108 -6.25 -10.68 10.94
CA ARG A 108 -6.71 -11.90 10.27
C ARG A 108 -5.57 -12.91 10.38
N LYS A 109 -5.86 -14.13 10.81
CA LYS A 109 -4.87 -15.22 10.77
C LYS A 109 -4.45 -15.38 9.31
N HIS A 110 -3.14 -15.25 9.04
CA HIS A 110 -2.58 -15.58 7.75
C HIS A 110 -2.74 -17.07 7.55
N ASP A 111 -3.43 -17.47 6.49
CA ASP A 111 -3.50 -18.86 6.08
C ASP A 111 -2.31 -19.14 5.15
N PRO A 112 -1.32 -19.95 5.57
CA PRO A 112 -0.14 -20.25 4.76
C PRO A 112 -0.49 -20.99 3.47
N SER A 113 -1.65 -21.68 3.41
CA SER A 113 -2.08 -22.43 2.23
C SER A 113 -2.51 -21.56 1.05
N ASN A 114 -2.80 -20.27 1.30
CA ASN A 114 -3.17 -19.30 0.27
C ASN A 114 -1.98 -18.62 -0.44
N GLY A 115 -0.74 -18.94 -0.06
CA GLY A 115 0.47 -18.45 -0.71
C GLY A 115 0.86 -19.35 -1.89
N GLY A 116 0.38 -19.08 -3.09
CA GLY A 116 0.88 -19.76 -4.30
C GLY A 116 2.39 -19.59 -4.46
N ASP A 117 3.05 -20.57 -5.09
CA ASP A 117 4.48 -20.47 -5.42
C ASP A 117 4.74 -19.27 -6.34
N ILE A 118 5.46 -18.28 -5.82
CA ILE A 118 5.85 -17.07 -6.56
C ILE A 118 7.29 -17.13 -7.09
N SER A 119 7.98 -18.29 -6.94
CA SER A 119 9.38 -18.45 -7.34
C SER A 119 9.60 -18.20 -8.83
N TRP A 120 8.61 -18.52 -9.67
CA TRP A 120 8.66 -18.29 -11.10
C TRP A 120 8.75 -16.79 -11.47
N LYS A 121 8.17 -15.88 -10.66
CA LYS A 121 8.23 -14.43 -10.90
C LYS A 121 9.67 -13.90 -10.80
N LYS A 122 10.49 -14.51 -9.94
CA LYS A 122 11.90 -14.13 -9.77
C LYS A 122 12.78 -14.53 -10.96
N LYS A 123 12.29 -15.43 -11.81
CA LYS A 123 13.01 -15.88 -13.03
C LYS A 123 12.72 -15.01 -14.25
N LEU A 124 11.73 -14.12 -14.16
CA LEU A 124 11.38 -13.21 -15.25
C LEU A 124 12.44 -12.09 -15.36
N LEU A 125 12.70 -11.69 -16.60
CA LEU A 125 13.40 -10.45 -16.89
C LEU A 125 12.45 -9.25 -16.78
N PRO A 126 12.96 -8.03 -16.49
CA PRO A 126 12.14 -6.83 -16.51
C PRO A 126 11.39 -6.69 -17.84
N PHE A 127 10.10 -6.39 -17.73
CA PHE A 127 9.14 -6.27 -18.85
C PHE A 127 8.80 -7.54 -19.61
N GLN A 128 9.34 -8.70 -19.28
CA GLN A 128 9.02 -9.95 -19.97
C GLN A 128 7.52 -10.32 -19.88
N LEU A 129 6.87 -9.96 -18.77
CA LEU A 129 5.43 -10.14 -18.56
C LEU A 129 4.84 -8.86 -17.94
N ILE A 130 3.96 -8.22 -18.69
CA ILE A 130 3.24 -7.01 -18.24
C ILE A 130 1.76 -7.36 -18.11
N GLN A 131 1.20 -7.12 -16.92
CA GLN A 131 -0.23 -7.25 -16.67
C GLN A 131 -0.90 -5.89 -16.87
N ILE A 132 -2.03 -5.86 -17.59
CA ILE A 132 -2.84 -4.65 -17.77
C ILE A 132 -4.26 -4.93 -17.27
N ASP A 133 -4.76 -4.03 -16.45
CA ASP A 133 -6.11 -4.10 -15.91
C ASP A 133 -6.72 -2.70 -15.71
N ILE A 134 -8.04 -2.66 -15.62
CA ILE A 134 -8.83 -1.43 -15.44
C ILE A 134 -9.51 -1.43 -14.08
N LYS A 135 -9.16 -0.42 -13.28
CA LYS A 135 -9.80 -0.15 -12.00
C LYS A 135 -10.91 0.87 -12.13
N TYR A 136 -12.07 0.58 -11.54
CA TYR A 136 -13.17 1.52 -11.40
C TYR A 136 -12.90 2.52 -10.28
N LEU A 137 -12.79 3.79 -10.60
CA LEU A 137 -12.64 4.85 -9.60
C LEU A 137 -13.96 5.11 -8.87
N THR A 138 -15.09 4.84 -9.52
CA THR A 138 -16.44 4.96 -8.96
C THR A 138 -16.71 4.03 -7.78
N ASP A 139 -15.91 2.96 -7.63
CA ASP A 139 -16.04 2.02 -6.52
C ASP A 139 -15.36 2.53 -5.24
N ILE A 140 -14.56 3.60 -5.35
CA ILE A 140 -13.83 4.18 -4.22
C ILE A 140 -14.74 5.16 -3.49
N ASP A 141 -15.18 4.80 -2.28
CA ASP A 141 -16.18 5.55 -1.50
C ASP A 141 -15.85 7.04 -1.35
N ASN A 142 -14.59 7.38 -1.14
CA ASN A 142 -14.15 8.77 -0.94
C ASN A 142 -14.21 9.60 -2.21
N LEU A 143 -14.22 9.00 -3.39
CA LEU A 143 -14.30 9.69 -4.67
C LEU A 143 -15.73 9.84 -5.18
N LYS A 144 -16.66 8.98 -4.75
CA LYS A 144 -18.06 8.97 -5.20
C LYS A 144 -18.74 10.35 -5.20
N PRO A 145 -18.58 11.19 -4.15
CA PRO A 145 -19.23 12.50 -4.11
C PRO A 145 -18.73 13.49 -5.18
N TYR A 146 -17.55 13.25 -5.73
CA TYR A 146 -16.84 14.18 -6.62
C TYR A 146 -16.95 13.82 -8.12
N PHE A 147 -17.62 12.71 -8.45
CA PHE A 147 -17.84 12.43 -9.86
C PHE A 147 -18.77 13.47 -10.49
N ALA A 148 -18.35 14.00 -11.65
CA ALA A 148 -19.09 15.00 -12.38
C ALA A 148 -20.52 14.50 -12.68
N CYS A 149 -21.52 15.30 -12.29
CA CYS A 149 -22.90 15.07 -12.65
C CYS A 149 -23.25 16.02 -13.80
N GLU A 150 -23.72 15.49 -14.91
CA GLU A 150 -24.06 16.28 -16.11
C GLU A 150 -25.05 17.43 -15.84
N LYS A 151 -25.86 17.32 -14.78
CA LYS A 151 -26.88 18.31 -14.44
C LYS A 151 -26.38 19.60 -13.79
N ASN A 152 -25.13 19.67 -13.29
CA ASN A 152 -24.70 20.76 -12.40
C ASN A 152 -23.47 21.55 -12.82
N ASN A 153 -22.96 21.47 -14.04
CA ASN A 153 -21.69 22.12 -14.47
C ASN A 153 -20.54 21.99 -13.45
N TYR A 154 -20.49 20.89 -12.71
CA TYR A 154 -19.57 20.70 -11.63
C TYR A 154 -18.16 20.39 -12.17
N LYS A 155 -17.17 21.15 -11.72
CA LYS A 155 -15.75 20.84 -11.94
C LYS A 155 -15.37 19.65 -11.06
N GLY A 156 -15.86 18.45 -11.37
CA GLY A 156 -15.56 17.24 -10.62
C GLY A 156 -14.63 16.29 -11.36
N ILE A 157 -14.52 15.07 -10.86
CA ILE A 157 -13.78 13.99 -11.52
C ILE A 157 -14.58 13.50 -12.72
N LYS A 158 -14.05 13.67 -13.93
CA LYS A 158 -14.66 13.14 -15.16
C LYS A 158 -14.22 11.71 -15.44
N CYS A 159 -12.96 11.39 -15.13
CA CYS A 159 -12.38 10.07 -15.36
C CYS A 159 -12.96 9.03 -14.41
N LYS A 160 -13.65 8.04 -14.95
CA LYS A 160 -14.28 6.95 -14.17
C LYS A 160 -13.37 5.73 -14.01
N PHE A 161 -12.33 5.62 -14.84
CA PHE A 161 -11.50 4.44 -14.95
C PHE A 161 -10.02 4.78 -14.87
N GLN A 162 -9.25 3.89 -14.24
CA GLN A 162 -7.81 3.89 -14.23
C GLN A 162 -7.31 2.69 -15.02
N ILE A 163 -6.55 2.92 -16.08
CA ILE A 163 -5.83 1.86 -16.81
C ILE A 163 -4.45 1.75 -16.19
N THR A 164 -4.06 0.53 -15.87
CA THR A 164 -2.76 0.25 -15.23
C THR A 164 -2.02 -0.86 -15.98
N ALA A 165 -0.79 -0.59 -16.38
CA ALA A 165 0.16 -1.62 -16.77
C ALA A 165 1.15 -1.86 -15.64
N ARG A 166 1.38 -3.13 -15.29
CA ARG A 166 2.34 -3.51 -14.26
C ARG A 166 3.28 -4.59 -14.72
N ASP A 167 4.57 -4.33 -14.65
CA ASP A 167 5.60 -5.34 -14.87
C ASP A 167 5.66 -6.33 -13.68
N VAL A 168 5.52 -7.61 -13.98
CA VAL A 168 5.49 -8.67 -12.98
C VAL A 168 6.85 -8.88 -12.32
N CYS A 169 7.96 -8.65 -13.04
CA CYS A 169 9.30 -8.78 -12.49
C CYS A 169 9.65 -7.66 -11.53
N THR A 170 9.65 -6.42 -11.98
CA THR A 170 10.14 -5.28 -11.20
C THR A 170 9.07 -4.67 -10.29
N GLY A 171 7.79 -4.85 -10.65
CA GLY A 171 6.69 -4.14 -10.03
C GLY A 171 6.54 -2.69 -10.51
N MET A 172 7.25 -2.29 -11.58
CA MET A 172 7.02 -1.02 -12.26
C MET A 172 5.56 -0.93 -12.69
N ALA A 173 4.91 0.15 -12.34
CA ALA A 173 3.53 0.40 -12.71
C ALA A 173 3.42 1.71 -13.51
N ILE A 174 2.55 1.74 -14.51
CA ILE A 174 2.23 2.89 -15.34
C ILE A 174 0.73 3.07 -15.30
N VAL A 175 0.27 4.30 -15.10
CA VAL A 175 -1.13 4.62 -14.84
C VAL A 175 -1.60 5.72 -15.78
N SER A 176 -2.78 5.53 -16.38
CA SER A 176 -3.54 6.58 -17.07
C SER A 176 -5.01 6.53 -16.68
N TYR A 177 -5.72 7.59 -16.93
CA TYR A 177 -7.13 7.75 -16.59
C TYR A 177 -7.96 8.00 -17.83
N CYS A 178 -9.20 7.51 -17.84
CA CYS A 178 -10.15 7.74 -18.92
C CYS A 178 -11.60 7.80 -18.37
N ASP A 179 -12.50 8.33 -19.16
CA ASP A 179 -13.92 8.47 -18.81
C ASP A 179 -14.74 7.24 -19.21
N GLU A 180 -14.26 6.45 -20.16
CA GLU A 180 -14.95 5.28 -20.70
C GLU A 180 -14.06 4.04 -20.68
N LYS A 181 -14.65 2.88 -20.40
CA LYS A 181 -14.04 1.56 -20.46
C LYS A 181 -14.25 0.98 -21.87
N SER A 182 -13.31 1.26 -22.78
CA SER A 182 -13.42 0.81 -24.17
C SER A 182 -12.08 0.37 -24.76
N ILE A 183 -12.14 -0.38 -25.88
CA ILE A 183 -10.96 -0.79 -26.66
C ILE A 183 -10.18 0.42 -27.18
N CYS A 184 -10.85 1.54 -27.43
CA CYS A 184 -10.22 2.75 -27.93
C CYS A 184 -9.21 3.27 -26.90
N TYR A 185 -9.64 3.45 -25.66
CA TYR A 185 -8.76 3.93 -24.58
C TYR A 185 -7.65 2.97 -24.20
N THR A 186 -7.92 1.65 -24.18
CA THR A 186 -6.86 0.67 -23.87
C THR A 186 -5.83 0.58 -24.97
N LYS A 187 -6.25 0.72 -26.25
CA LYS A 187 -5.34 0.81 -27.40
C LYS A 187 -4.51 2.09 -27.35
N MET A 188 -5.13 3.25 -27.10
CA MET A 188 -4.43 4.53 -26.93
C MET A 188 -3.41 4.46 -25.79
N PHE A 189 -3.75 3.85 -24.67
CA PHE A 189 -2.81 3.63 -23.58
C PHE A 189 -1.56 2.82 -24.02
N LEU A 190 -1.78 1.79 -24.86
CA LEU A 190 -0.64 1.04 -25.43
C LEU A 190 0.20 1.90 -26.38
N GLU A 191 -0.45 2.63 -27.31
CA GLU A 191 0.22 3.40 -28.38
C GLU A 191 0.97 4.61 -27.83
N ASP A 192 0.33 5.39 -26.96
CA ASP A 192 0.81 6.70 -26.57
C ASP A 192 1.60 6.70 -25.25
N VAL A 193 1.42 5.64 -24.43
CA VAL A 193 2.00 5.62 -23.09
C VAL A 193 2.96 4.44 -22.92
N LEU A 194 2.47 3.20 -23.04
CA LEU A 194 3.28 2.03 -22.71
C LEU A 194 4.35 1.75 -23.75
N TYR A 195 4.01 1.75 -25.03
CA TYR A 195 4.94 1.44 -26.12
C TYR A 195 6.10 2.45 -26.23
N PRO A 196 5.89 3.78 -26.19
CA PRO A 196 6.97 4.75 -26.16
C PRO A 196 7.87 4.62 -24.92
N PHE A 197 7.28 4.31 -23.75
CA PHE A 197 8.05 4.04 -22.54
C PHE A 197 8.98 2.83 -22.70
N LEU A 198 8.52 1.75 -23.26
CA LEU A 198 9.32 0.54 -23.45
C LEU A 198 10.41 0.74 -24.52
N LYS A 199 10.17 1.53 -25.55
CA LYS A 199 11.14 1.80 -26.62
C LYS A 199 12.42 2.52 -26.18
N GLN A 200 12.40 3.21 -25.03
CA GLN A 200 13.58 3.91 -24.56
C GLN A 200 14.69 2.97 -24.06
N PHE A 201 14.36 1.72 -23.74
CA PHE A 201 15.34 0.77 -23.18
C PHE A 201 16.12 0.07 -24.28
N LYS A 202 17.39 0.45 -24.42
CA LYS A 202 18.33 -0.21 -25.34
C LYS A 202 18.52 -1.67 -24.89
N GLY A 203 18.44 -2.60 -25.83
CA GLY A 203 18.57 -4.03 -25.54
C GLY A 203 17.26 -4.72 -25.11
N LEU A 204 16.19 -3.99 -24.87
CA LEU A 204 14.87 -4.59 -24.63
C LEU A 204 14.26 -5.06 -25.97
N ASN A 205 14.13 -6.38 -26.13
CA ASN A 205 13.44 -6.94 -27.29
C ASN A 205 11.91 -6.93 -27.05
N LEU A 206 11.21 -6.01 -27.68
CA LEU A 206 9.76 -5.88 -27.53
C LEU A 206 9.02 -7.17 -27.95
N LYS A 207 9.58 -7.96 -28.90
CA LYS A 207 9.01 -9.23 -29.34
C LYS A 207 9.15 -10.38 -28.33
N GLU A 208 9.76 -10.15 -27.19
CA GLU A 208 9.80 -11.08 -26.05
C GLU A 208 8.77 -10.74 -24.97
N ILE A 209 8.17 -9.56 -25.03
CA ILE A 209 7.19 -9.07 -24.05
C ILE A 209 5.84 -9.73 -24.28
N THR A 210 5.30 -10.33 -23.22
CA THR A 210 3.91 -10.81 -23.18
C THR A 210 3.05 -9.80 -22.44
N ILE A 211 1.96 -9.37 -23.09
CA ILE A 211 0.92 -8.54 -22.44
C ILE A 211 -0.19 -9.46 -21.95
N GLN A 212 -0.49 -9.43 -20.67
CA GLN A 212 -1.52 -10.25 -20.05
C GLN A 212 -2.68 -9.36 -19.58
N THR A 213 -3.92 -9.77 -19.89
CA THR A 213 -5.15 -9.10 -19.45
C THR A 213 -6.19 -10.12 -19.01
N ASP A 214 -7.28 -9.65 -18.42
CA ASP A 214 -8.50 -10.45 -18.31
C ASP A 214 -9.20 -10.61 -19.69
N ASN A 215 -10.40 -11.22 -19.69
CA ASN A 215 -11.21 -11.41 -20.90
C ASN A 215 -12.25 -10.28 -21.08
N GLY A 216 -11.97 -9.08 -20.58
CA GLY A 216 -12.87 -7.93 -20.70
C GLY A 216 -13.05 -7.49 -22.17
N TYR A 217 -14.20 -6.90 -22.48
CA TYR A 217 -14.49 -6.38 -23.83
C TYR A 217 -13.57 -5.22 -24.24
N GLU A 218 -12.99 -4.55 -23.27
CA GLU A 218 -12.01 -3.48 -23.45
C GLU A 218 -10.63 -3.97 -23.93
N PHE A 219 -10.40 -5.29 -23.91
CA PHE A 219 -9.17 -5.90 -24.39
C PHE A 219 -9.39 -6.90 -25.52
N THR A 220 -10.53 -7.61 -25.51
CA THR A 220 -10.72 -8.74 -26.44
C THR A 220 -12.16 -8.89 -26.92
N ASN A 221 -12.33 -9.34 -28.16
CA ASN A 221 -13.62 -9.71 -28.76
C ASN A 221 -13.96 -11.20 -28.58
N LYS A 222 -13.16 -11.97 -27.83
CA LYS A 222 -13.31 -13.45 -27.71
C LYS A 222 -14.67 -13.90 -27.18
N ARG A 223 -15.43 -13.02 -26.50
CA ARG A 223 -16.79 -13.34 -26.02
C ARG A 223 -17.88 -13.13 -27.07
N ILE A 224 -17.59 -12.45 -28.15
CA ILE A 224 -18.56 -12.20 -29.23
C ILE A 224 -18.48 -13.40 -30.19
N ARG A 225 -19.24 -14.44 -29.90
CA ARG A 225 -19.46 -15.54 -30.84
C ARG A 225 -20.57 -15.12 -31.81
N THR A 226 -20.21 -14.62 -32.97
CA THR A 226 -21.12 -14.57 -34.12
C THR A 226 -21.22 -15.97 -34.71
N LYS A 227 -22.45 -16.48 -34.90
CA LYS A 227 -22.68 -17.77 -35.58
C LYS A 227 -21.97 -17.75 -36.92
N GLY A 228 -20.93 -18.63 -37.07
CA GLY A 228 -20.30 -18.93 -38.35
C GLY A 228 -19.04 -18.16 -38.74
N ASN A 229 -18.51 -17.24 -37.91
CA ASN A 229 -17.29 -16.51 -38.22
C ASN A 229 -16.19 -16.74 -37.19
N GLU A 230 -14.92 -16.83 -37.66
CA GLU A 230 -13.73 -16.73 -36.84
C GLU A 230 -13.81 -15.46 -35.96
N ALA A 231 -13.42 -15.60 -34.71
CA ALA A 231 -13.46 -14.48 -33.76
C ALA A 231 -12.57 -13.34 -34.27
N VAL A 232 -13.18 -12.23 -34.69
CA VAL A 232 -12.45 -11.04 -35.15
C VAL A 232 -11.58 -10.54 -34.00
N MET A 233 -10.28 -10.42 -34.24
CA MET A 233 -9.34 -9.90 -33.23
C MET A 233 -9.68 -8.45 -32.87
N SER A 234 -9.60 -8.12 -31.59
CA SER A 234 -9.77 -6.74 -31.15
C SER A 234 -8.61 -5.86 -31.63
N LYS A 235 -8.87 -4.56 -31.82
CA LYS A 235 -7.80 -3.60 -32.16
C LYS A 235 -6.68 -3.57 -31.12
N PHE A 236 -6.98 -3.84 -29.85
CA PHE A 236 -5.99 -4.00 -28.79
C PHE A 236 -5.11 -5.21 -29.05
N THR A 237 -5.71 -6.39 -29.30
CA THR A 237 -4.97 -7.62 -29.58
C THR A 237 -4.10 -7.47 -30.82
N MET A 238 -4.65 -6.90 -31.92
CA MET A 238 -3.89 -6.65 -33.16
C MET A 238 -2.64 -5.80 -32.89
N PHE A 239 -2.77 -4.73 -32.12
CA PHE A 239 -1.63 -3.89 -31.77
C PHE A 239 -0.59 -4.65 -30.92
N VAL A 240 -1.03 -5.43 -29.93
CA VAL A 240 -0.12 -6.23 -29.11
C VAL A 240 0.64 -7.25 -29.95
N GLU A 241 0.00 -7.96 -30.85
CA GLU A 241 0.65 -8.98 -31.68
C GLU A 241 1.56 -8.38 -32.77
N ASP A 242 1.25 -7.15 -33.23
CA ASP A 242 2.14 -6.40 -34.11
C ASP A 242 3.41 -5.90 -33.40
N LYS A 243 3.32 -5.39 -32.17
CA LYS A 243 4.45 -4.74 -31.49
C LYS A 243 5.16 -5.63 -30.48
N PHE A 244 4.46 -6.55 -29.84
CA PHE A 244 4.95 -7.42 -28.78
C PHE A 244 4.93 -8.90 -29.20
N ARG A 245 5.26 -9.78 -28.25
CA ARG A 245 5.28 -11.23 -28.49
C ARG A 245 3.88 -11.79 -28.72
N LYS A 246 2.97 -11.52 -27.76
CA LYS A 246 1.59 -12.02 -27.79
C LYS A 246 0.71 -11.33 -26.77
N HIS A 247 -0.59 -11.34 -27.04
CA HIS A 247 -1.64 -11.06 -26.08
C HIS A 247 -2.08 -12.36 -25.39
N LYS A 248 -1.90 -12.43 -24.07
CA LYS A 248 -2.31 -13.56 -23.23
C LYS A 248 -3.53 -13.13 -22.41
N THR A 249 -4.67 -13.77 -22.62
CA THR A 249 -5.85 -13.59 -21.78
C THR A 249 -5.90 -14.65 -20.69
N ASN A 250 -6.45 -14.29 -19.53
CA ASN A 250 -6.58 -15.22 -18.42
C ASN A 250 -7.55 -16.35 -18.72
N ILE A 251 -7.32 -17.51 -18.11
CA ILE A 251 -8.28 -18.63 -18.16
C ILE A 251 -9.49 -18.22 -17.30
N PRO A 252 -10.74 -18.36 -17.83
CA PRO A 252 -11.93 -18.07 -17.03
C PRO A 252 -11.93 -18.81 -15.68
N GLY A 253 -12.25 -18.09 -14.60
CA GLY A 253 -12.27 -18.65 -13.24
C GLY A 253 -10.93 -18.63 -12.47
N HIS A 254 -9.82 -18.27 -13.10
CA HIS A 254 -8.53 -18.09 -12.43
C HIS A 254 -8.33 -16.64 -11.97
N CYS A 255 -8.99 -16.25 -10.89
CA CYS A 255 -8.92 -14.90 -10.32
C CYS A 255 -7.53 -14.47 -9.82
N THR A 256 -6.61 -15.42 -9.60
CA THR A 256 -5.25 -15.09 -9.14
C THR A 256 -4.28 -14.71 -10.27
N ALA A 257 -4.71 -14.81 -11.52
CA ALA A 257 -3.84 -14.58 -12.69
C ALA A 257 -3.34 -13.12 -12.77
N ASP A 258 -4.15 -12.13 -12.35
CA ASP A 258 -3.83 -10.69 -12.36
C ASP A 258 -3.38 -10.15 -11.01
N SER A 259 -2.97 -11.02 -10.10
CA SER A 259 -2.65 -10.69 -8.70
C SER A 259 -1.63 -9.54 -8.53
N GLU A 260 -0.74 -9.33 -9.50
CA GLU A 260 0.26 -8.25 -9.43
C GLU A 260 -0.40 -6.88 -9.67
N VAL A 261 -1.16 -6.73 -10.76
CA VAL A 261 -1.85 -5.45 -11.04
C VAL A 261 -2.92 -5.15 -10.00
N GLU A 262 -3.66 -6.15 -9.52
CA GLU A 262 -4.63 -6.01 -8.43
C GLU A 262 -3.96 -5.58 -7.12
N SER A 263 -2.81 -6.15 -6.77
CA SER A 263 -2.01 -5.74 -5.61
C SER A 263 -1.57 -4.28 -5.69
N PHE A 264 -1.24 -3.80 -6.89
CA PHE A 264 -0.93 -2.39 -7.10
C PHE A 264 -2.19 -1.53 -6.99
N HIS A 265 -3.33 -1.94 -7.56
CA HIS A 265 -4.61 -1.25 -7.43
C HIS A 265 -5.00 -1.06 -5.96
N TRP A 266 -4.82 -2.09 -5.15
CA TRP A 266 -5.04 -1.98 -3.71
C TRP A 266 -4.09 -0.99 -3.03
N SER A 267 -2.82 -0.96 -3.46
CA SER A 267 -1.81 -0.05 -2.88
C SER A 267 -2.08 1.41 -3.21
N ILE A 268 -2.35 1.75 -4.49
CA ILE A 268 -2.64 3.12 -4.90
C ILE A 268 -3.99 3.61 -4.33
N GLU A 269 -5.00 2.73 -4.23
CA GLU A 269 -6.25 3.06 -3.57
C GLU A 269 -6.03 3.41 -2.11
N ARG A 270 -5.37 2.52 -1.37
CA ARG A 270 -5.13 2.69 0.07
C ARG A 270 -4.31 3.93 0.40
N ASP A 271 -3.24 4.18 -0.36
CA ASP A 271 -2.21 5.16 0.01
C ASP A 271 -2.35 6.51 -0.70
N CYS A 272 -3.21 6.60 -1.75
CA CYS A 272 -3.45 7.80 -2.53
C CYS A 272 -4.95 8.05 -2.73
N LEU A 273 -5.64 7.27 -3.58
CA LEU A 273 -6.99 7.57 -4.05
C LEU A 273 -8.02 7.68 -2.92
N ALA A 274 -7.96 6.81 -1.92
CA ALA A 274 -8.84 6.84 -0.75
C ALA A 274 -8.31 7.68 0.42
N TRP A 275 -7.09 8.21 0.30
CA TRP A 275 -6.43 8.96 1.38
C TRP A 275 -6.33 10.46 1.11
N ASP A 276 -5.87 10.84 -0.08
CA ASP A 276 -5.67 12.25 -0.44
C ASP A 276 -7.03 12.93 -0.76
N ASP A 277 -7.07 14.25 -0.68
CA ASP A 277 -8.29 15.02 -0.91
C ASP A 277 -8.44 15.29 -2.42
N ILE A 278 -8.88 14.27 -3.17
CA ILE A 278 -9.11 14.30 -4.61
C ILE A 278 -10.56 14.70 -4.86
N VAL A 279 -10.76 15.84 -5.53
CA VAL A 279 -12.09 16.44 -5.76
C VAL A 279 -12.40 16.68 -7.24
N ASP A 280 -11.37 16.67 -8.09
CA ASP A 280 -11.45 16.92 -9.53
C ASP A 280 -10.31 16.22 -10.29
N ASN A 281 -10.30 16.36 -11.62
CA ASN A 281 -9.27 15.78 -12.47
C ASN A 281 -7.87 16.33 -12.19
N GLU A 282 -7.74 17.61 -11.84
CA GLU A 282 -6.45 18.24 -11.56
C GLU A 282 -5.82 17.65 -10.29
N THR A 283 -6.60 17.58 -9.22
CA THR A 283 -6.15 16.96 -7.96
C THR A 283 -5.91 15.47 -8.11
N LEU A 284 -6.69 14.75 -8.93
CA LEU A 284 -6.45 13.36 -9.27
C LEU A 284 -5.04 13.17 -9.87
N ILE A 285 -4.71 13.92 -10.91
CA ILE A 285 -3.40 13.86 -11.57
C ILE A 285 -2.29 14.30 -10.61
N LYS A 286 -2.49 15.38 -9.87
CA LYS A 286 -1.50 15.91 -8.91
C LYS A 286 -1.11 14.89 -7.85
N TYR A 287 -2.09 14.29 -7.18
CA TYR A 287 -1.82 13.36 -6.09
C TYR A 287 -1.31 12.02 -6.59
N THR A 288 -1.83 11.52 -7.71
CA THR A 288 -1.34 10.27 -8.30
C THR A 288 0.06 10.42 -8.88
N THR A 289 0.40 11.55 -9.51
CA THR A 289 1.77 11.86 -9.93
C THR A 289 2.74 11.85 -8.75
N LYS A 290 2.36 12.50 -7.64
CA LYS A 290 3.19 12.47 -6.42
C LYS A 290 3.37 11.06 -5.89
N TYR A 291 2.28 10.30 -5.83
CA TYR A 291 2.31 8.89 -5.38
C TYR A 291 3.22 8.04 -6.28
N MET A 292 3.10 8.17 -7.61
CA MET A 292 3.89 7.38 -8.54
C MET A 292 5.38 7.70 -8.48
N LYS A 293 5.77 8.97 -8.32
CA LYS A 293 7.18 9.37 -8.09
C LYS A 293 7.78 8.71 -6.85
N GLU A 294 7.02 8.65 -5.76
CA GLU A 294 7.45 7.97 -4.54
C GLU A 294 7.47 6.44 -4.71
N TYR A 295 6.45 5.88 -5.39
CA TYR A 295 6.28 4.45 -5.57
C TYR A 295 7.40 3.80 -6.39
N ILE A 296 7.77 4.39 -7.52
CA ILE A 296 8.79 3.80 -8.42
C ILE A 296 10.19 3.82 -7.81
N GLN A 297 10.45 4.72 -6.84
CA GLN A 297 11.72 4.84 -6.13
C GLN A 297 11.76 4.07 -4.81
N ALA A 298 10.60 3.69 -4.28
CA ALA A 298 10.52 2.99 -3.01
C ALA A 298 10.85 1.51 -3.17
N GLU A 299 11.62 0.97 -2.22
CA GLU A 299 11.87 -0.46 -2.13
C GLU A 299 10.55 -1.23 -1.92
N ILE A 300 10.28 -2.19 -2.79
CA ILE A 300 9.17 -3.13 -2.61
C ILE A 300 9.63 -4.25 -1.68
N ARG A 301 9.13 -4.26 -0.45
CA ARG A 301 9.56 -5.17 0.62
C ARG A 301 9.64 -6.64 0.20
N THR A 302 8.74 -7.11 -0.65
CA THR A 302 8.73 -8.51 -1.12
C THR A 302 9.78 -8.80 -2.18
N ARG A 303 10.38 -7.76 -2.78
CA ARG A 303 11.36 -7.85 -3.85
C ARG A 303 12.77 -7.48 -3.40
N GLY A 304 12.91 -6.60 -2.40
CA GLY A 304 14.18 -6.12 -1.86
C GLY A 304 14.87 -5.05 -2.73
N TYR A 305 14.14 -4.46 -3.70
CA TYR A 305 14.62 -3.38 -4.57
C TYR A 305 13.47 -2.47 -4.99
N SER A 306 13.78 -1.26 -5.44
CA SER A 306 12.79 -0.38 -6.06
C SER A 306 12.61 -0.72 -7.55
N PRO A 307 11.40 -0.50 -8.10
CA PRO A 307 11.17 -0.73 -9.53
C PRO A 307 12.17 0.00 -10.43
N LEU A 308 12.42 1.27 -10.12
CA LEU A 308 13.33 2.12 -10.89
C LEU A 308 14.79 1.65 -10.84
N GLU A 309 15.26 1.29 -9.64
CA GLU A 309 16.62 0.78 -9.42
C GLU A 309 16.85 -0.50 -10.22
N LYS A 310 15.93 -1.46 -10.15
CA LYS A 310 16.06 -2.73 -10.90
C LYS A 310 16.09 -2.54 -12.40
N ILE A 311 15.31 -1.61 -12.94
CA ILE A 311 15.30 -1.31 -14.38
C ILE A 311 16.61 -0.64 -14.79
N LYS A 312 17.10 0.35 -14.01
CA LYS A 312 18.37 1.02 -14.27
C LYS A 312 19.55 0.05 -14.30
N GLU A 313 19.59 -0.84 -13.31
CA GLU A 313 20.60 -1.89 -13.21
C GLU A 313 20.55 -2.84 -14.42
N THR A 314 19.36 -3.24 -14.85
CA THR A 314 19.21 -4.23 -15.93
C THR A 314 19.54 -3.69 -17.32
N TYR A 315 19.17 -2.42 -17.59
CA TYR A 315 19.32 -1.81 -18.93
C TYR A 315 20.44 -0.76 -18.98
N GLU A 316 21.25 -0.61 -17.92
CA GLU A 316 22.38 0.33 -17.84
C GLU A 316 21.98 1.76 -18.28
N ILE A 317 20.79 2.22 -17.83
CA ILE A 317 20.22 3.50 -18.22
C ILE A 317 20.13 4.44 -17.01
N ASP A 318 20.73 5.62 -17.09
CA ASP A 318 20.71 6.62 -16.00
C ASP A 318 19.42 7.44 -15.99
N ASN A 319 18.97 7.86 -17.17
CA ASN A 319 17.82 8.74 -17.32
C ASN A 319 16.66 7.99 -17.96
N ILE A 320 15.63 7.72 -17.15
CA ILE A 320 14.39 7.08 -17.59
C ILE A 320 13.30 8.15 -17.65
N ILE A 321 12.71 8.33 -18.83
CA ILE A 321 11.51 9.17 -19.00
C ILE A 321 10.31 8.34 -18.58
N TYR A 322 9.89 8.51 -17.35
CA TYR A 322 8.72 7.83 -16.80
C TYR A 322 7.44 8.56 -17.22
N PRO A 323 6.46 7.87 -17.84
CA PRO A 323 5.19 8.47 -18.21
C PRO A 323 4.38 8.75 -16.93
N MET A 324 4.27 10.04 -16.58
CA MET A 324 3.46 10.44 -15.44
C MET A 324 1.98 10.17 -15.69
N PRO A 325 1.20 9.93 -14.63
CA PRO A 325 -0.25 9.77 -14.75
C PRO A 325 -0.87 10.89 -15.57
N GLN A 326 -1.68 10.52 -16.55
CA GLN A 326 -2.33 11.45 -17.48
C GLN A 326 -3.75 11.00 -17.82
N ILE A 327 -4.55 11.94 -18.30
CA ILE A 327 -5.89 11.66 -18.82
C ILE A 327 -5.78 11.40 -20.32
N LEU A 328 -6.29 10.26 -20.75
CA LEU A 328 -6.44 9.95 -22.16
C LEU A 328 -7.73 10.61 -22.66
N ASN A 329 -7.62 11.31 -23.76
CA ASN A 329 -8.77 11.95 -24.43
C ASN A 329 -8.84 11.43 -25.86
N VAL A 330 -10.01 10.92 -26.24
CA VAL A 330 -10.34 10.48 -27.61
C VAL A 330 -10.86 11.66 -28.41
#